data_56b9a623d3f64e7c5e02d404bf323031
#
_entry.id   56b9a623d3f64e7c5e02d404bf323031
#
_cell.length_a   1.000
_cell.length_b   1.000
_cell.length_c   1.000
_cell.angle_alpha   90.00
_cell.angle_beta   90.00
_cell.angle_gamma   90.00
#
_symmetry.space_group_name_H-M   'P 1'
#
loop_
_entity.id
_entity.type
_entity.pdbx_description
1 polymer ?
#
loop_
_entity_poly.entity_id
_entity_poly.type
_entity_poly.pdbx_seq_one_letter_code
_entity_poly.pdbx_strand_id
1 'polypeptide(L)'
;ITTPDVPLLFFGTVFFILYKKFTEKQNFWNAVLLGISVALLFYSKYQAVLLVFFVVISNLKMLTKPYIYLAGIVTSLLMIPHLMWHIEHDFPTFQYHLVDRSEKFKIKYFLEYLPNQFAVFNPFILIPFVILLFKNKYQNLQEKAYYFVSVGFLVFFALTSLRGHVEPHWTVIASIPMMILFLQFIKEKPSWQKYVRTIV
;
A
#
# COMPACT_ATOMS: atom_id res chain seq x y z
N ILE A 1 -6.72 10.92 -19.76
CA ILE A 1 -5.41 10.26 -19.64
C ILE A 1 -5.48 9.32 -18.44
N THR A 2 -5.33 8.03 -18.68
CA THR A 2 -5.33 7.02 -17.61
C THR A 2 -3.94 6.96 -16.99
N THR A 3 -3.83 7.28 -15.71
CA THR A 3 -2.55 7.16 -14.98
C THR A 3 -2.38 5.73 -14.44
N PRO A 4 -1.15 5.25 -14.19
CA PRO A 4 -0.88 3.94 -13.57
C PRO A 4 -1.50 3.77 -12.18
N ASP A 5 -1.95 4.87 -11.55
CA ASP A 5 -2.61 4.85 -10.24
C ASP A 5 -4.00 4.21 -10.29
N VAL A 6 -4.71 4.33 -11.42
CA VAL A 6 -6.06 3.74 -11.58
C VAL A 6 -6.02 2.20 -11.47
N PRO A 7 -5.21 1.47 -12.28
CA PRO A 7 -5.09 0.03 -12.11
C PRO A 7 -4.47 -0.35 -10.75
N LEU A 8 -3.53 0.44 -10.20
CA LEU A 8 -2.98 0.20 -8.87
C LEU A 8 -4.06 0.22 -7.78
N LEU A 9 -4.94 1.20 -7.77
CA LEU A 9 -6.05 1.29 -6.81
C LEU A 9 -7.05 0.15 -7.00
N PHE A 10 -7.40 -0.17 -8.24
CA PHE A 10 -8.30 -1.28 -8.54
C PHE A 10 -7.74 -2.62 -8.05
N PHE A 11 -6.54 -2.99 -8.49
CA PHE A 11 -5.92 -4.25 -8.08
C PHE A 11 -5.50 -4.26 -6.61
N GLY A 12 -5.22 -3.10 -6.01
CA GLY A 12 -5.02 -2.96 -4.57
C GLY A 12 -6.27 -3.33 -3.78
N THR A 13 -7.43 -2.89 -4.24
CA THR A 13 -8.71 -3.27 -3.63
C THR A 13 -8.97 -4.77 -3.77
N VAL A 14 -8.78 -5.33 -4.97
CA VAL A 14 -8.91 -6.77 -5.23
C VAL A 14 -7.94 -7.57 -4.34
N PHE A 15 -6.68 -7.13 -4.24
CA PHE A 15 -5.68 -7.76 -3.38
C PHE A 15 -6.12 -7.81 -1.91
N PHE A 16 -6.63 -6.73 -1.35
CA PHE A 16 -7.08 -6.72 0.05
C PHE A 16 -8.28 -7.65 0.28
N ILE A 17 -9.19 -7.76 -0.68
CA ILE A 17 -10.31 -8.72 -0.62
C ILE A 17 -9.78 -10.16 -0.63
N LEU A 18 -8.84 -10.47 -1.53
CA LEU A 18 -8.26 -11.81 -1.66
C LEU A 18 -7.33 -12.15 -0.48
N TYR A 19 -6.59 -11.18 0.05
CA TYR A 19 -5.81 -11.34 1.27
C TYR A 19 -6.70 -11.71 2.46
N LYS A 20 -7.85 -11.05 2.62
CA LYS A 20 -8.84 -11.41 3.62
C LYS A 20 -9.30 -12.86 3.47
N LYS A 21 -9.76 -13.24 2.27
CA LYS A 21 -10.19 -14.62 1.99
C LYS A 21 -9.08 -15.64 2.28
N PHE A 22 -7.84 -15.32 1.92
CA PHE A 22 -6.69 -16.17 2.18
C PHE A 22 -6.40 -16.31 3.68
N THR A 23 -6.47 -15.24 4.46
CA THR A 23 -6.24 -15.30 5.92
C THR A 23 -7.35 -16.04 6.67
N GLU A 24 -8.60 -15.96 6.19
CA GLU A 24 -9.75 -16.70 6.74
C GLU A 24 -9.70 -18.19 6.39
N LYS A 25 -9.34 -18.53 5.15
CA LYS A 25 -9.26 -19.92 4.67
C LYS A 25 -8.10 -20.10 3.71
N GLN A 26 -7.04 -20.74 4.21
CA GLN A 26 -5.87 -21.11 3.41
C GLN A 26 -6.16 -22.39 2.61
N ASN A 27 -6.32 -22.23 1.31
CA ASN A 27 -6.49 -23.33 0.38
C ASN A 27 -5.84 -23.01 -0.97
N PHE A 28 -5.81 -23.99 -1.86
CA PHE A 28 -5.19 -23.88 -3.18
C PHE A 28 -5.74 -22.69 -3.98
N TRP A 29 -7.05 -22.54 -4.08
CA TRP A 29 -7.68 -21.49 -4.90
C TRP A 29 -7.44 -20.07 -4.35
N ASN A 30 -7.55 -19.90 -3.03
CA ASN A 30 -7.28 -18.63 -2.42
C ASN A 30 -5.79 -18.22 -2.55
N ALA A 31 -4.87 -19.19 -2.54
CA ALA A 31 -3.46 -18.94 -2.79
C ALA A 31 -3.19 -18.54 -4.24
N VAL A 32 -3.79 -19.26 -5.21
CA VAL A 32 -3.66 -18.93 -6.64
C VAL A 32 -4.22 -17.55 -6.94
N LEU A 33 -5.42 -17.23 -6.46
CA LEU A 33 -6.05 -15.94 -6.68
C LEU A 33 -5.25 -14.79 -6.03
N LEU A 34 -4.72 -15.02 -4.82
CA LEU A 34 -3.83 -14.05 -4.16
C LEU A 34 -2.57 -13.82 -5.00
N GLY A 35 -1.92 -14.88 -5.50
CA GLY A 35 -0.73 -14.77 -6.35
C GLY A 35 -1.00 -14.01 -7.65
N ILE A 36 -2.13 -14.28 -8.31
CA ILE A 36 -2.57 -13.52 -9.51
C ILE A 36 -2.74 -12.05 -9.16
N SER A 37 -3.41 -11.72 -8.05
CA SER A 37 -3.64 -10.33 -7.65
C SER A 37 -2.34 -9.57 -7.36
N VAL A 38 -1.34 -10.23 -6.76
CA VAL A 38 -0.02 -9.64 -6.53
C VAL A 38 0.71 -9.37 -7.85
N ALA A 39 0.65 -10.31 -8.81
CA ALA A 39 1.23 -10.09 -10.13
C ALA A 39 0.60 -8.88 -10.85
N LEU A 40 -0.73 -8.78 -10.85
CA LEU A 40 -1.46 -7.65 -11.45
C LEU A 40 -1.14 -6.31 -10.77
N LEU A 41 -0.94 -6.31 -9.45
CA LEU A 41 -0.44 -5.15 -8.72
C LEU A 41 0.96 -4.73 -9.22
N PHE A 42 1.88 -5.66 -9.37
CA PHE A 42 3.24 -5.36 -9.81
C PHE A 42 3.27 -4.86 -11.25
N TYR A 43 2.41 -5.39 -12.13
CA TYR A 43 2.22 -4.85 -13.48
C TYR A 43 1.62 -3.45 -13.50
N SER A 44 0.88 -3.06 -12.46
CA SER A 44 0.27 -1.73 -12.38
C SER A 44 1.28 -0.65 -12.05
N LYS A 45 2.08 -0.86 -10.99
CA LYS A 45 3.06 0.12 -10.53
C LYS A 45 4.05 -0.50 -9.52
N TYR A 46 5.31 -0.09 -9.55
CA TYR A 46 6.35 -0.62 -8.65
C TYR A 46 6.09 -0.36 -7.16
N GLN A 47 5.37 0.70 -6.81
CA GLN A 47 4.95 0.95 -5.43
C GLN A 47 4.13 -0.19 -4.82
N ALA A 48 3.54 -1.05 -5.65
CA ALA A 48 2.85 -2.25 -5.18
C ALA A 48 3.77 -3.21 -4.40
N VAL A 49 5.07 -3.20 -4.67
CA VAL A 49 6.06 -3.97 -3.89
C VAL A 49 6.03 -3.55 -2.41
N LEU A 50 5.94 -2.24 -2.15
CA LEU A 50 5.83 -1.73 -0.77
C LEU A 50 4.53 -2.17 -0.10
N LEU A 51 3.41 -2.18 -0.85
CA LEU A 51 2.12 -2.65 -0.33
C LEU A 51 2.24 -4.09 0.16
N VAL A 52 2.72 -4.99 -0.72
CA VAL A 52 2.89 -6.41 -0.37
C VAL A 52 3.88 -6.58 0.78
N PHE A 53 4.99 -5.85 0.77
CA PHE A 53 5.99 -5.85 1.83
C PHE A 53 5.40 -5.49 3.20
N PHE A 54 4.61 -4.40 3.30
CA PHE A 54 3.99 -4.00 4.56
C PHE A 54 2.91 -5.00 5.01
N VAL A 55 2.17 -5.61 4.09
CA VAL A 55 1.23 -6.69 4.43
C VAL A 55 1.97 -7.91 4.97
N VAL A 56 3.08 -8.32 4.36
CA VAL A 56 3.89 -9.45 4.85
C VAL A 56 4.46 -9.15 6.25
N ILE A 57 5.04 -7.97 6.46
CA ILE A 57 5.56 -7.57 7.78
C ILE A 57 4.45 -7.54 8.84
N SER A 58 3.24 -7.14 8.46
CA SER A 58 2.11 -7.14 9.41
C SER A 58 1.76 -8.53 9.93
N ASN A 59 2.08 -9.59 9.18
CA ASN A 59 1.73 -10.96 9.50
C ASN A 59 2.83 -11.95 9.11
N LEU A 60 4.00 -11.88 9.75
CA LEU A 60 5.13 -12.78 9.48
C LEU A 60 4.79 -14.25 9.70
N LYS A 61 3.82 -14.58 10.57
CA LYS A 61 3.34 -15.95 10.77
C LYS A 61 2.75 -16.57 9.48
N MET A 62 2.35 -15.75 8.51
CA MET A 62 1.90 -16.22 7.20
C MET A 62 3.01 -16.99 6.46
N LEU A 63 4.27 -16.62 6.66
CA LEU A 63 5.43 -17.27 6.03
C LEU A 63 5.67 -18.70 6.52
N THR A 64 5.05 -19.13 7.62
CA THR A 64 5.12 -20.54 8.09
C THR A 64 4.09 -21.44 7.40
N LYS A 65 3.25 -20.90 6.54
CA LYS A 65 2.14 -21.61 5.91
C LYS A 65 2.47 -21.99 4.45
N PRO A 66 2.26 -23.27 4.02
CA PRO A 66 2.67 -23.72 2.70
C PRO A 66 1.98 -22.98 1.54
N TYR A 67 0.72 -22.62 1.70
CA TYR A 67 -0.05 -21.94 0.65
C TYR A 67 0.46 -20.55 0.29
N ILE A 68 1.23 -19.88 1.15
CA ILE A 68 1.83 -18.58 0.80
C ILE A 68 2.92 -18.74 -0.25
N TYR A 69 3.66 -19.85 -0.20
CA TYR A 69 4.67 -20.17 -1.21
C TYR A 69 4.04 -20.49 -2.57
N LEU A 70 2.86 -21.14 -2.57
CA LEU A 70 2.09 -21.31 -3.81
C LEU A 70 1.69 -19.96 -4.41
N ALA A 71 1.21 -19.00 -3.60
CA ALA A 71 0.91 -17.66 -4.07
C ALA A 71 2.16 -16.98 -4.63
N GLY A 72 3.31 -17.11 -3.96
CA GLY A 72 4.60 -16.61 -4.44
C GLY A 72 5.03 -17.22 -5.77
N ILE A 73 4.90 -18.54 -5.94
CA ILE A 73 5.20 -19.25 -7.20
C ILE A 73 4.31 -18.73 -8.33
N VAL A 74 3.00 -18.63 -8.11
CA VAL A 74 2.06 -18.10 -9.12
C VAL A 74 2.44 -16.67 -9.52
N THR A 75 2.74 -15.82 -8.54
CA THR A 75 3.21 -14.45 -8.80
C THR A 75 4.48 -14.46 -9.65
N SER A 76 5.48 -15.25 -9.25
CA SER A 76 6.77 -15.32 -9.94
C SER A 76 6.63 -15.80 -11.38
N LEU A 77 5.81 -16.84 -11.63
CA LEU A 77 5.56 -17.35 -12.97
C LEU A 77 4.90 -16.29 -13.87
N LEU A 78 3.92 -15.56 -13.34
CA LEU A 78 3.25 -14.49 -14.09
C LEU A 78 4.16 -13.29 -14.32
N MET A 79 5.17 -13.07 -13.49
CA MET A 79 6.14 -11.98 -13.64
C MET A 79 7.31 -12.32 -14.59
N ILE A 80 7.45 -13.58 -15.06
CA ILE A 80 8.54 -13.97 -15.98
C ILE A 80 8.62 -13.06 -17.21
N PRO A 81 7.54 -12.79 -17.97
CA PRO A 81 7.64 -11.93 -19.16
C PRO A 81 8.15 -10.52 -18.83
N HIS A 82 7.72 -9.97 -17.70
CA HIS A 82 8.15 -8.65 -17.25
C HIS A 82 9.63 -8.62 -16.84
N LEU A 83 10.11 -9.65 -16.17
CA LEU A 83 11.51 -9.79 -15.81
C LEU A 83 12.40 -9.97 -17.05
N MET A 84 11.96 -10.76 -18.03
CA MET A 84 12.68 -10.91 -19.31
C MET A 84 12.82 -9.58 -20.03
N TRP A 85 11.74 -8.80 -20.11
CA TRP A 85 11.77 -7.46 -20.70
C TRP A 85 12.76 -6.54 -19.98
N HIS A 86 12.82 -6.59 -18.64
CA HIS A 86 13.79 -5.80 -17.87
C HIS A 86 15.23 -6.20 -18.13
N ILE A 87 15.50 -7.51 -18.26
CA ILE A 87 16.85 -8.02 -18.59
C ILE A 87 17.28 -7.53 -19.98
N GLU A 88 16.38 -7.58 -20.95
CA GLU A 88 16.66 -7.13 -22.34
C GLU A 88 16.88 -5.61 -22.46
N HIS A 89 16.38 -4.82 -21.50
CA HIS A 89 16.41 -3.35 -21.53
C HIS A 89 17.26 -2.73 -20.40
N ASP A 90 18.20 -3.47 -19.82
CA ASP A 90 19.15 -2.98 -18.79
C ASP A 90 18.47 -2.35 -17.55
N PHE A 91 17.32 -2.89 -17.13
CA PHE A 91 16.61 -2.46 -15.92
C PHE A 91 16.34 -0.94 -15.83
N PRO A 92 15.68 -0.31 -16.79
CA PRO A 92 15.55 1.16 -16.88
C PRO A 92 14.89 1.77 -15.65
N THR A 93 13.95 1.08 -15.05
CA THR A 93 13.26 1.55 -13.84
C THR A 93 14.17 1.59 -12.62
N PHE A 94 15.05 0.61 -12.46
CA PHE A 94 16.01 0.60 -11.36
C PHE A 94 17.05 1.70 -11.52
N GLN A 95 17.55 1.93 -12.74
CA GLN A 95 18.47 3.03 -13.03
C GLN A 95 17.83 4.37 -12.67
N TYR A 96 16.61 4.64 -13.13
CA TYR A 96 15.88 5.86 -12.84
C TYR A 96 15.68 6.11 -11.34
N HIS A 97 15.22 5.10 -10.57
CA HIS A 97 14.90 5.30 -9.15
C HIS A 97 16.11 5.26 -8.22
N LEU A 98 17.14 4.49 -8.53
CA LEU A 98 18.29 4.31 -7.65
C LEU A 98 19.49 5.22 -7.99
N VAL A 99 19.64 5.58 -9.26
CA VAL A 99 20.78 6.38 -9.72
C VAL A 99 20.37 7.81 -10.01
N ASP A 100 19.43 8.01 -10.95
CA ASP A 100 19.12 9.34 -11.46
C ASP A 100 18.39 10.24 -10.46
N ARG A 101 17.60 9.67 -9.55
CA ARG A 101 16.84 10.42 -8.53
C ARG A 101 17.52 10.53 -7.18
N SER A 102 18.69 9.91 -6.96
CA SER A 102 19.37 10.02 -5.68
C SER A 102 20.08 11.37 -5.57
N GLU A 103 19.51 12.26 -4.78
CA GLU A 103 20.11 13.56 -4.47
C GLU A 103 20.78 13.56 -3.07
N LYS A 104 21.62 14.60 -2.81
CA LYS A 104 22.11 14.88 -1.49
C LYS A 104 20.94 15.21 -0.55
N PHE A 105 21.12 14.97 0.75
CA PHE A 105 20.13 15.30 1.78
C PHE A 105 19.64 16.75 1.65
N LYS A 106 18.32 16.93 1.54
CA LYS A 106 17.66 18.24 1.44
C LYS A 106 16.35 18.23 2.25
N ILE A 107 16.37 18.87 3.40
CA ILE A 107 15.17 19.00 4.26
C ILE A 107 13.99 19.67 3.54
N LYS A 108 14.23 20.46 2.51
CA LYS A 108 13.21 21.13 1.71
C LYS A 108 12.17 20.16 1.18
N TYR A 109 12.59 19.03 0.62
CA TYR A 109 11.67 18.03 0.05
C TYR A 109 10.77 17.37 1.10
N PHE A 110 11.29 17.19 2.32
CA PHE A 110 10.49 16.72 3.45
C PHE A 110 9.42 17.74 3.85
N LEU A 111 9.77 19.02 3.87
CA LEU A 111 8.83 20.11 4.17
C LEU A 111 7.75 20.25 3.08
N GLU A 112 8.08 19.96 1.82
CA GLU A 112 7.12 19.92 0.72
C GLU A 112 6.24 18.65 0.77
N TYR A 113 6.78 17.52 1.23
CA TYR A 113 6.04 16.27 1.36
C TYR A 113 4.85 16.40 2.31
N LEU A 114 5.01 17.04 3.46
CA LEU A 114 3.97 17.14 4.48
C LEU A 114 2.67 17.77 3.97
N PRO A 115 2.67 19.00 3.39
CA PRO A 115 1.45 19.61 2.87
C PRO A 115 0.85 18.82 1.69
N ASN A 116 1.69 18.16 0.88
CA ASN A 116 1.21 17.32 -0.21
C ASN A 116 0.33 16.16 0.27
N GLN A 117 0.63 15.57 1.46
CA GLN A 117 -0.20 14.52 2.02
C GLN A 117 -1.61 15.02 2.41
N PHE A 118 -1.74 16.27 2.86
CA PHE A 118 -3.06 16.87 3.11
C PHE A 118 -3.87 17.05 1.82
N ALA A 119 -3.21 17.36 0.71
CA ALA A 119 -3.87 17.44 -0.59
C ALA A 119 -4.32 16.07 -1.10
N VAL A 120 -3.48 15.01 -0.93
CA VAL A 120 -3.78 13.65 -1.40
C VAL A 120 -4.88 12.99 -0.58
N PHE A 121 -4.81 13.08 0.76
CA PHE A 121 -5.69 12.32 1.66
C PHE A 121 -6.85 13.12 2.23
N ASN A 122 -6.97 14.39 1.91
CA ASN A 122 -7.90 15.32 2.53
C ASN A 122 -7.65 15.46 4.07
N PRO A 123 -7.45 16.67 4.60
CA PRO A 123 -7.15 16.88 6.03
C PRO A 123 -8.22 16.32 6.96
N PHE A 124 -9.50 16.32 6.54
CA PHE A 124 -10.61 15.76 7.32
C PHE A 124 -10.58 14.23 7.45
N ILE A 125 -9.76 13.55 6.66
CA ILE A 125 -9.51 12.10 6.75
C ILE A 125 -8.15 11.84 7.39
N LEU A 126 -7.12 12.57 6.97
CA LEU A 126 -5.75 12.36 7.45
C LEU A 126 -5.58 12.66 8.94
N ILE A 127 -6.13 13.79 9.43
CA ILE A 127 -6.01 14.17 10.85
C ILE A 127 -6.68 13.15 11.77
N PRO A 128 -7.98 12.78 11.57
CA PRO A 128 -8.60 11.71 12.33
C PRO A 128 -7.84 10.39 12.24
N PHE A 129 -7.34 10.03 11.05
CA PHE A 129 -6.55 8.82 10.87
C PHE A 129 -5.28 8.84 11.74
N VAL A 130 -4.51 9.93 11.73
CA VAL A 130 -3.32 10.08 12.57
C VAL A 130 -3.70 9.96 14.06
N ILE A 131 -4.81 10.57 14.50
CA ILE A 131 -5.30 10.43 15.87
C ILE A 131 -5.62 8.97 16.21
N LEU A 132 -6.20 8.23 15.26
CA LEU A 132 -6.52 6.82 15.41
C LEU A 132 -5.29 5.95 15.59
N LEU A 133 -4.18 6.25 14.92
CA LEU A 133 -2.93 5.52 15.06
C LEU A 133 -2.44 5.44 16.52
N PHE A 134 -2.73 6.47 17.31
CA PHE A 134 -2.34 6.54 18.73
C PHE A 134 -3.40 5.99 19.70
N LYS A 135 -4.65 5.80 19.25
CA LYS A 135 -5.77 5.45 20.16
C LYS A 135 -6.28 4.02 20.04
N ASN A 136 -6.13 3.39 18.88
CA ASN A 136 -6.74 2.08 18.63
C ASN A 136 -5.68 1.00 18.44
N LYS A 137 -5.98 -0.18 19.03
CA LYS A 137 -5.30 -1.43 18.68
C LYS A 137 -6.12 -2.09 17.57
N TYR A 138 -5.45 -2.63 16.55
CA TYR A 138 -6.08 -3.47 15.53
C TYR A 138 -6.69 -4.72 16.16
N GLN A 139 -7.91 -5.09 15.75
CA GLN A 139 -8.68 -6.20 16.32
C GLN A 139 -8.39 -7.54 15.59
N ASN A 140 -7.95 -7.47 14.35
CA ASN A 140 -7.72 -8.65 13.51
C ASN A 140 -6.53 -8.44 12.53
N LEU A 141 -6.13 -9.52 11.84
CA LEU A 141 -4.98 -9.50 10.92
C LEU A 141 -5.21 -8.56 9.72
N GLN A 142 -6.45 -8.39 9.28
CA GLN A 142 -6.80 -7.51 8.18
C GLN A 142 -6.58 -6.04 8.56
N GLU A 143 -7.10 -5.62 9.72
CA GLU A 143 -6.88 -4.27 10.24
C GLU A 143 -5.41 -3.99 10.49
N LYS A 144 -4.67 -4.99 11.00
CA LYS A 144 -3.24 -4.89 11.17
C LYS A 144 -2.53 -4.63 9.83
N ALA A 145 -2.91 -5.34 8.76
CA ALA A 145 -2.38 -5.11 7.43
C ALA A 145 -2.70 -3.71 6.92
N TYR A 146 -3.93 -3.24 7.09
CA TYR A 146 -4.34 -1.88 6.72
C TYR A 146 -3.52 -0.81 7.46
N TYR A 147 -3.32 -0.99 8.76
CA TYR A 147 -2.51 -0.10 9.57
C TYR A 147 -1.06 -0.06 9.07
N PHE A 148 -0.43 -1.23 8.87
CA PHE A 148 0.96 -1.31 8.43
C PHE A 148 1.17 -0.71 7.04
N VAL A 149 0.25 -0.93 6.10
CA VAL A 149 0.31 -0.32 4.77
C VAL A 149 0.16 1.20 4.87
N SER A 150 -0.84 1.70 5.59
CA SER A 150 -1.09 3.14 5.70
C SER A 150 0.08 3.88 6.34
N VAL A 151 0.55 3.41 7.49
CA VAL A 151 1.69 4.01 8.20
C VAL A 151 2.98 3.79 7.42
N GLY A 152 3.18 2.59 6.90
CA GLY A 152 4.38 2.21 6.16
C GLY A 152 4.61 3.10 4.94
N PHE A 153 3.58 3.35 4.15
CA PHE A 153 3.68 4.27 3.00
C PHE A 153 4.01 5.70 3.43
N LEU A 154 3.29 6.23 4.42
CA LEU A 154 3.55 7.60 4.89
C LEU A 154 4.99 7.75 5.43
N VAL A 155 5.45 6.82 6.25
CA VAL A 155 6.80 6.86 6.84
C VAL A 155 7.87 6.61 5.78
N PHE A 156 7.68 5.61 4.90
CA PHE A 156 8.66 5.32 3.85
C PHE A 156 8.88 6.53 2.93
N PHE A 157 7.82 7.15 2.44
CA PHE A 157 7.95 8.31 1.57
C PHE A 157 8.37 9.59 2.31
N ALA A 158 8.07 9.73 3.60
CA ALA A 158 8.64 10.77 4.44
C ALA A 158 10.17 10.64 4.56
N LEU A 159 10.68 9.42 4.75
CA LEU A 159 12.12 9.16 4.83
C LEU A 159 12.81 9.34 3.48
N THR A 160 12.21 8.84 2.39
CA THR A 160 12.78 9.00 1.05
C THR A 160 12.77 10.45 0.58
N SER A 161 11.79 11.25 1.01
CA SER A 161 11.75 12.70 0.72
C SER A 161 12.94 13.49 1.27
N LEU A 162 13.69 12.94 2.23
CA LEU A 162 14.94 13.56 2.69
C LEU A 162 16.08 13.49 1.67
N ARG A 163 15.96 12.60 0.65
CA ARG A 163 16.99 12.37 -0.38
C ARG A 163 16.49 12.55 -1.81
N GLY A 164 15.27 13.01 -2.00
CA GLY A 164 14.72 13.25 -3.33
C GLY A 164 13.28 13.73 -3.29
N HIS A 165 12.85 14.39 -4.36
CA HIS A 165 11.47 14.84 -4.49
C HIS A 165 10.53 13.64 -4.59
N VAL A 166 9.49 13.61 -3.75
CA VAL A 166 8.44 12.58 -3.73
C VAL A 166 7.18 13.16 -4.37
N GLU A 167 6.71 12.51 -5.44
CA GLU A 167 5.47 12.92 -6.08
C GLU A 167 4.27 12.67 -5.15
N PRO A 168 3.33 13.61 -5.04
CA PRO A 168 2.19 13.51 -4.12
C PRO A 168 1.38 12.22 -4.30
N HIS A 169 1.17 11.77 -5.53
CA HIS A 169 0.38 10.58 -5.86
C HIS A 169 1.06 9.23 -5.53
N TRP A 170 2.34 9.22 -5.10
CA TRP A 170 3.01 7.96 -4.77
C TRP A 170 2.45 7.28 -3.53
N THR A 171 1.81 8.03 -2.65
CA THR A 171 1.17 7.50 -1.45
C THR A 171 -0.30 7.12 -1.66
N VAL A 172 -0.87 7.39 -2.84
CA VAL A 172 -2.33 7.26 -3.08
C VAL A 172 -2.90 5.87 -2.76
N ILE A 173 -2.11 4.80 -2.94
CA ILE A 173 -2.57 3.43 -2.63
C ILE A 173 -2.89 3.23 -1.14
N ALA A 174 -2.27 4.02 -0.25
CA ALA A 174 -2.57 3.99 1.18
C ALA A 174 -3.96 4.55 1.51
N SER A 175 -4.62 5.27 0.57
CA SER A 175 -5.98 5.79 0.78
C SER A 175 -7.01 4.68 1.00
N ILE A 176 -6.85 3.51 0.33
CA ILE A 176 -7.77 2.37 0.48
C ILE A 176 -7.81 1.88 1.92
N PRO A 177 -6.69 1.40 2.51
CA PRO A 177 -6.70 0.93 3.89
C PRO A 177 -7.00 2.03 4.91
N MET A 178 -6.56 3.28 4.68
CA MET A 178 -6.88 4.42 5.54
C MET A 178 -8.39 4.67 5.60
N MET A 179 -9.06 4.68 4.45
CA MET A 179 -10.50 4.89 4.37
C MET A 179 -11.27 3.76 5.05
N ILE A 180 -10.85 2.50 4.88
CA ILE A 180 -11.50 1.36 5.53
C ILE A 180 -11.36 1.47 7.05
N LEU A 181 -10.16 1.74 7.57
CA LEU A 181 -9.94 1.92 9.01
C LEU A 181 -10.75 3.09 9.57
N PHE A 182 -10.82 4.19 8.84
CA PHE A 182 -11.60 5.36 9.23
C PHE A 182 -13.10 5.06 9.30
N LEU A 183 -13.65 4.36 8.30
CA LEU A 183 -15.06 3.96 8.27
C LEU A 183 -15.41 2.98 9.40
N GLN A 184 -14.53 2.02 9.71
CA GLN A 184 -14.71 1.11 10.83
C GLN A 184 -14.77 1.87 12.16
N PHE A 185 -13.85 2.79 12.37
CA PHE A 185 -13.82 3.63 13.56
C PHE A 185 -15.09 4.48 13.74
N ILE A 186 -15.58 5.09 12.65
CA ILE A 186 -16.81 5.90 12.69
C ILE A 186 -18.00 5.05 13.13
N LYS A 187 -18.08 3.80 12.64
CA LYS A 187 -19.18 2.88 13.04
C LYS A 187 -19.20 2.63 14.54
N GLU A 188 -18.06 2.56 15.18
CA GLU A 188 -17.93 2.25 16.61
C GLU A 188 -18.16 3.48 17.51
N LYS A 189 -18.11 4.70 16.97
CA LYS A 189 -18.18 5.93 17.77
C LYS A 189 -19.23 6.93 17.26
N PRO A 190 -20.40 7.02 17.91
CA PRO A 190 -21.49 7.92 17.50
C PRO A 190 -21.10 9.40 17.39
N SER A 191 -20.16 9.87 18.22
CA SER A 191 -19.65 11.25 18.17
C SER A 191 -18.95 11.56 16.83
N TRP A 192 -18.25 10.58 16.24
CA TRP A 192 -17.60 10.73 14.96
C TRP A 192 -18.56 10.59 13.78
N GLN A 193 -19.67 9.88 13.95
CA GLN A 193 -20.74 9.85 12.94
C GLN A 193 -21.34 11.25 12.74
N LYS A 194 -21.51 12.01 13.85
CA LYS A 194 -21.97 13.42 13.78
C LYS A 194 -20.94 14.29 13.05
N TYR A 195 -19.65 14.12 13.36
CA TYR A 195 -18.56 14.83 12.69
C TYR A 195 -18.59 14.64 11.17
N VAL A 196 -18.73 13.41 10.68
CA VAL A 196 -18.78 13.11 9.25
C VAL A 196 -20.01 13.72 8.58
N ARG A 197 -21.20 13.64 9.23
CA ARG A 197 -22.43 14.26 8.70
C ARG A 197 -22.34 15.79 8.55
N THR A 198 -21.44 16.43 9.29
CA THR A 198 -21.25 17.89 9.24
C THR A 198 -20.28 18.31 8.13
N ILE A 199 -19.42 17.39 7.67
CA ILE A 199 -18.38 17.64 6.65
C ILE A 199 -18.83 17.23 5.25
N VAL A 200 -19.74 16.27 5.12
CA VAL A 200 -20.35 15.79 3.88
C VAL A 200 -21.68 16.49 3.67
#